data_f2d03f37dd8c08b44cb25c34e56125a4
#
_entry.id   f2d03f37dd8c08b44cb25c34e56125a4
#
_cell.length_a   1.000
_cell.length_b   1.000
_cell.length_c   1.000
_cell.angle_alpha   90.00
_cell.angle_beta   90.00
_cell.angle_gamma   90.00
#
_symmetry.space_group_name_H-M   'P 1'
#
loop_
_entity.id
_entity.type
_entity.pdbx_description
1 polymer ?
#
loop_
_entity_poly.entity_id
_entity_poly.type
_entity_poly.pdbx_seq_one_letter_code
_entity_poly.pdbx_strand_id
1 'polypeptide(L)'
;FVFLFFVFISAYGAQTYSVKGVVTSHATGEGLPFVSVGIWNTPMGTMTDSLGNYFIGNLSPGMYRIQVSSVGYKTYVSPEFRISSYDYTLDIALEESQVALSEVSVVAAPFRSSIESPIAMRVIGVQEIEKSPGANRDISKVVNSFPGVASAVGNGYSNDLMIRGGGPSENKFFLDGVEIPNINHFSTQGASGGPVGIIDADLIREVNFYTGAFPVSRGNALSSVFDFKLLDGTPDKYTFKGTVGASELALTSKGHIGNKTTYIVSVRQSYLQLLFSLLDMPFLPRYTDAQFKV
;
A
#
# COMPACT_ATOMS: atom_id res chain seq x y z
N PHE A 1 -53.90 2.60 -1.82
CA PHE A 1 -53.05 3.21 -0.79
C PHE A 1 -51.62 3.22 -1.32
N VAL A 2 -51.18 4.38 -1.85
CA VAL A 2 -49.80 4.58 -2.32
C VAL A 2 -49.03 5.16 -1.14
N PHE A 3 -48.04 4.40 -0.59
CA PHE A 3 -47.12 4.88 0.42
C PHE A 3 -46.00 5.67 -0.27
N LEU A 4 -46.05 6.99 -0.11
CA LEU A 4 -44.99 7.89 -0.57
C LEU A 4 -43.82 7.81 0.44
N PHE A 5 -42.73 7.14 0.06
CA PHE A 5 -41.53 7.08 0.85
C PHE A 5 -40.71 8.37 0.59
N PHE A 6 -40.77 9.29 1.51
CA PHE A 6 -39.89 10.48 1.51
C PHE A 6 -38.49 10.06 1.94
N VAL A 7 -37.56 9.91 0.99
CA VAL A 7 -36.13 9.76 1.29
C VAL A 7 -35.57 11.14 1.61
N PHE A 8 -35.33 11.40 2.88
CA PHE A 8 -34.52 12.54 3.30
C PHE A 8 -33.07 12.29 2.91
N ILE A 9 -32.62 12.86 1.79
CA ILE A 9 -31.19 12.95 1.44
C ILE A 9 -30.62 14.05 2.31
N SER A 10 -30.03 13.68 3.45
CA SER A 10 -29.17 14.57 4.21
C SER A 10 -27.93 14.85 3.36
N ALA A 11 -27.76 16.06 2.88
CA ALA A 11 -26.53 16.51 2.25
C ALA A 11 -25.42 16.53 3.33
N TYR A 12 -24.67 15.44 3.43
CA TYR A 12 -23.44 15.44 4.19
C TYR A 12 -22.45 16.36 3.46
N GLY A 13 -22.12 17.49 4.08
CA GLY A 13 -21.04 18.34 3.62
C GLY A 13 -19.77 17.49 3.48
N ALA A 14 -19.09 17.60 2.34
CA ALA A 14 -17.86 16.87 2.09
C ALA A 14 -16.84 17.27 3.18
N GLN A 15 -16.47 16.31 4.04
CA GLN A 15 -15.47 16.53 5.07
C GLN A 15 -14.11 16.62 4.39
N THR A 16 -13.39 17.72 4.61
CA THR A 16 -12.03 17.91 4.11
C THR A 16 -11.02 17.76 5.24
N TYR A 17 -9.85 17.33 4.91
CA TYR A 17 -8.74 17.04 5.81
C TYR A 17 -7.49 17.78 5.38
N SER A 18 -6.43 17.66 6.18
CA SER A 18 -5.15 18.31 5.89
C SER A 18 -3.98 17.36 6.03
N VAL A 19 -2.89 17.71 5.36
CA VAL A 19 -1.57 17.13 5.59
C VAL A 19 -0.66 18.24 6.11
N LYS A 20 0.08 17.95 7.16
CA LYS A 20 1.06 18.85 7.78
C LYS A 20 2.32 18.09 8.16
N GLY A 21 3.39 18.79 8.40
CA GLY A 21 4.65 18.22 8.87
C GLY A 21 5.78 19.21 8.77
N VAL A 22 6.99 18.71 8.97
CA VAL A 22 8.23 19.49 8.91
C VAL A 22 9.13 18.93 7.81
N VAL A 23 9.73 19.80 7.01
CA VAL A 23 10.78 19.42 6.06
C VAL A 23 12.13 19.81 6.67
N THR A 24 13.01 18.84 6.85
CA THR A 24 14.34 19.02 7.44
C THR A 24 15.45 18.60 6.48
N SER A 25 16.65 19.09 6.70
CA SER A 25 17.86 18.53 6.08
C SER A 25 18.23 17.20 6.74
N HIS A 26 18.45 16.16 5.96
CA HIS A 26 18.91 14.87 6.47
C HIS A 26 20.31 14.96 7.13
N ALA A 27 21.17 15.88 6.67
CA ALA A 27 22.52 16.02 7.18
C ALA A 27 22.60 16.79 8.51
N THR A 28 21.80 17.86 8.66
CA THR A 28 21.87 18.75 9.84
C THR A 28 20.69 18.59 10.80
N GLY A 29 19.57 18.02 10.34
CA GLY A 29 18.32 17.95 11.11
C GLY A 29 17.58 19.29 11.24
N GLU A 30 18.11 20.37 10.63
CA GLU A 30 17.49 21.70 10.67
C GLU A 30 16.31 21.80 9.70
N GLY A 31 15.28 22.56 10.09
CA GLY A 31 14.13 22.84 9.24
C GLY A 31 14.51 23.63 8.01
N LEU A 32 14.01 23.22 6.85
CA LEU A 32 14.30 23.84 5.55
C LEU A 32 13.20 24.85 5.18
N PRO A 33 13.53 26.16 5.13
CA PRO A 33 12.57 27.18 4.75
C PRO A 33 12.34 27.22 3.22
N PHE A 34 11.17 27.68 2.82
CA PHE A 34 10.79 27.95 1.42
C PHE A 34 10.93 26.75 0.48
N VAL A 35 10.79 25.53 1.00
CA VAL A 35 10.74 24.29 0.22
C VAL A 35 9.36 24.15 -0.42
N SER A 36 9.32 23.80 -1.69
CA SER A 36 8.05 23.50 -2.37
C SER A 36 7.56 22.11 -1.98
N VAL A 37 6.34 22.06 -1.44
CA VAL A 37 5.65 20.82 -1.02
C VAL A 37 4.33 20.73 -1.77
N GLY A 38 4.15 19.73 -2.61
CA GLY A 38 2.95 19.57 -3.42
C GLY A 38 2.38 18.16 -3.38
N ILE A 39 1.09 18.06 -3.67
CA ILE A 39 0.46 16.76 -3.89
C ILE A 39 0.81 16.28 -5.30
N TRP A 40 1.35 15.09 -5.39
CA TRP A 40 1.78 14.47 -6.65
C TRP A 40 0.68 14.49 -7.71
N ASN A 41 1.01 14.92 -8.92
CA ASN A 41 0.10 15.03 -10.08
C ASN A 41 -1.12 15.93 -9.87
N THR A 42 -1.06 16.89 -8.95
CA THR A 42 -2.10 17.89 -8.77
C THR A 42 -1.49 19.29 -8.69
N PRO A 43 -2.25 20.37 -8.96
CA PRO A 43 -1.78 21.73 -8.74
C PRO A 43 -1.78 22.15 -7.26
N MET A 44 -2.17 21.26 -6.34
CA MET A 44 -2.27 21.58 -4.91
C MET A 44 -0.89 21.51 -4.26
N GLY A 45 -0.48 22.57 -3.61
CA GLY A 45 0.80 22.62 -2.91
C GLY A 45 0.93 23.87 -2.04
N THR A 46 2.01 23.90 -1.30
CA THR A 46 2.40 24.98 -0.39
C THR A 46 3.92 25.11 -0.35
N MET A 47 4.42 26.12 0.36
CA MET A 47 5.83 26.25 0.71
C MET A 47 6.01 26.13 2.21
N THR A 48 7.17 25.63 2.64
CA THR A 48 7.50 25.60 4.07
C THR A 48 7.74 27.02 4.61
N ASP A 49 7.43 27.20 5.88
CA ASP A 49 7.74 28.42 6.64
C ASP A 49 9.24 28.53 7.00
N SER A 50 9.62 29.54 7.79
CA SER A 50 11.00 29.75 8.23
C SER A 50 11.57 28.65 9.12
N LEU A 51 10.72 27.79 9.68
CA LEU A 51 11.08 26.66 10.53
C LEU A 51 10.95 25.31 9.80
N GLY A 52 10.59 25.32 8.52
CA GLY A 52 10.40 24.12 7.72
C GLY A 52 9.00 23.50 7.83
N ASN A 53 8.05 24.10 8.55
CA ASN A 53 6.70 23.55 8.65
C ASN A 53 5.90 23.78 7.37
N TYR A 54 5.06 22.82 7.01
CA TYR A 54 4.13 22.95 5.89
C TYR A 54 2.72 22.48 6.27
N PHE A 55 1.74 22.99 5.54
CA PHE A 55 0.34 22.66 5.70
C PHE A 55 -0.38 22.68 4.35
N ILE A 56 -1.03 21.57 3.99
CA ILE A 56 -1.89 21.47 2.79
C ILE A 56 -3.28 21.05 3.27
N GLY A 57 -4.24 21.97 3.18
CA GLY A 57 -5.64 21.75 3.57
C GLY A 57 -6.55 21.39 2.42
N ASN A 58 -7.85 21.24 2.72
CA ASN A 58 -8.93 21.00 1.77
C ASN A 58 -8.78 19.70 0.94
N LEU A 59 -8.21 18.66 1.55
CA LEU A 59 -8.07 17.36 0.91
C LEU A 59 -9.31 16.51 1.20
N SER A 60 -9.93 15.97 0.15
CA SER A 60 -11.00 14.97 0.27
C SER A 60 -10.43 13.63 0.74
N PRO A 61 -11.23 12.75 1.36
CA PRO A 61 -10.80 11.39 1.62
C PRO A 61 -10.25 10.73 0.36
N GLY A 62 -9.04 10.17 0.42
CA GLY A 62 -8.37 9.62 -0.75
C GLY A 62 -6.95 9.17 -0.46
N MET A 63 -6.28 8.74 -1.51
CA MET A 63 -4.87 8.35 -1.47
C MET A 63 -4.03 9.48 -2.05
N TYR A 64 -2.93 9.77 -1.38
CA TYR A 64 -2.07 10.89 -1.74
C TYR A 64 -0.60 10.51 -1.68
N ARG A 65 0.19 11.22 -2.49
CA ARG A 65 1.65 11.27 -2.40
C ARG A 65 2.06 12.72 -2.33
N ILE A 66 3.07 13.02 -1.54
CA ILE A 66 3.66 14.34 -1.46
C ILE A 66 4.98 14.32 -2.23
N GLN A 67 5.14 15.32 -3.08
CA GLN A 67 6.41 15.65 -3.71
C GLN A 67 7.00 16.88 -3.02
N VAL A 68 8.28 16.79 -2.67
CA VAL A 68 9.02 17.88 -2.07
C VAL A 68 10.25 18.18 -2.91
N SER A 69 10.45 19.44 -3.25
CA SER A 69 11.60 19.88 -4.02
C SER A 69 12.18 21.20 -3.49
N SER A 70 13.49 21.26 -3.43
CA SER A 70 14.24 22.45 -3.05
C SER A 70 15.56 22.51 -3.83
N VAL A 71 16.04 23.73 -4.06
CA VAL A 71 17.35 23.93 -4.70
C VAL A 71 18.46 23.39 -3.79
N GLY A 72 19.35 22.58 -4.35
CA GLY A 72 20.43 21.95 -3.58
C GLY A 72 20.06 20.63 -2.91
N TYR A 73 18.83 20.15 -3.06
CA TYR A 73 18.34 18.90 -2.48
C TYR A 73 17.80 17.97 -3.55
N LYS A 74 17.86 16.65 -3.29
CA LYS A 74 17.21 15.66 -4.13
C LYS A 74 15.69 15.78 -3.99
N THR A 75 14.97 15.77 -5.12
CA THR A 75 13.51 15.72 -5.07
C THR A 75 13.04 14.45 -4.35
N TYR A 76 12.22 14.63 -3.34
CA TYR A 76 11.62 13.54 -2.57
C TYR A 76 10.16 13.33 -2.98
N VAL A 77 9.76 12.07 -3.12
CA VAL A 77 8.36 11.69 -3.29
C VAL A 77 8.01 10.67 -2.21
N SER A 78 7.00 10.98 -1.42
CA SER A 78 6.58 10.10 -0.33
C SER A 78 6.01 8.78 -0.84
N PRO A 79 6.02 7.72 -0.02
CA PRO A 79 5.10 6.60 -0.17
C PRO A 79 3.66 7.09 -0.26
N GLU A 80 2.80 6.27 -0.84
CA GLU A 80 1.37 6.57 -0.89
C GLU A 80 0.75 6.41 0.51
N PHE A 81 -0.05 7.41 0.92
CA PHE A 81 -0.75 7.38 2.19
C PHE A 81 -2.23 7.72 1.99
N ARG A 82 -3.06 7.23 2.91
CA ARG A 82 -4.51 7.44 2.85
C ARG A 82 -4.94 8.53 3.83
N ILE A 83 -5.73 9.47 3.34
CA ILE A 83 -6.53 10.38 4.16
C ILE A 83 -7.97 9.86 4.15
N SER A 84 -8.51 9.49 5.31
CA SER A 84 -9.86 8.93 5.41
C SER A 84 -10.76 9.65 6.41
N SER A 85 -10.25 9.96 7.61
CA SER A 85 -11.07 10.49 8.71
C SER A 85 -10.30 11.38 9.68
N TYR A 86 -9.05 11.73 9.37
CA TYR A 86 -8.21 12.60 10.20
C TYR A 86 -7.12 13.27 9.34
N ASP A 87 -6.55 14.34 9.91
CA ASP A 87 -5.40 15.02 9.32
C ASP A 87 -4.16 14.10 9.38
N TYR A 88 -3.34 14.18 8.36
CA TYR A 88 -2.14 13.36 8.26
C TYR A 88 -0.90 14.18 8.61
N THR A 89 0.00 13.64 9.41
CA THR A 89 1.29 14.27 9.70
C THR A 89 2.39 13.49 9.00
N LEU A 90 3.22 14.17 8.22
CA LEU A 90 4.34 13.57 7.50
C LEU A 90 5.57 14.48 7.58
N ASP A 91 6.53 14.07 8.38
CA ASP A 91 7.83 14.73 8.43
C ASP A 91 8.76 14.17 7.35
N ILE A 92 9.52 15.04 6.70
CA ILE A 92 10.31 14.71 5.52
C ILE A 92 11.73 15.21 5.70
N ALA A 93 12.71 14.31 5.62
CA ALA A 93 14.12 14.66 5.59
C ALA A 93 14.65 14.63 4.14
N LEU A 94 15.15 15.76 3.64
CA LEU A 94 15.71 15.88 2.32
C LEU A 94 17.22 15.61 2.32
N GLU A 95 17.68 14.80 1.37
CA GLU A 95 19.09 14.59 1.12
C GLU A 95 19.66 15.70 0.24
N GLU A 96 20.84 16.21 0.57
CA GLU A 96 21.55 17.19 -0.25
C GLU A 96 21.95 16.60 -1.61
N SER A 97 21.80 17.41 -2.65
CA SER A 97 22.21 17.06 -4.00
C SER A 97 23.52 17.77 -4.33
N GLN A 98 24.59 17.02 -4.52
CA GLN A 98 25.89 17.55 -4.95
C GLN A 98 25.99 17.81 -6.47
N VAL A 99 24.88 17.80 -7.20
CA VAL A 99 24.90 17.92 -8.66
C VAL A 99 24.44 19.30 -9.10
N ALA A 100 25.34 19.99 -9.79
CA ALA A 100 25.04 21.21 -10.54
C ALA A 100 23.88 20.98 -11.53
N LEU A 101 22.98 21.95 -11.54
CA LEU A 101 21.89 22.24 -12.47
C LEU A 101 21.93 21.44 -13.79
N SER A 102 21.20 20.34 -13.85
CA SER A 102 20.68 19.78 -15.08
C SER A 102 19.16 19.77 -14.98
N GLU A 103 18.54 20.25 -16.04
CA GLU A 103 17.11 20.39 -16.22
C GLU A 103 16.30 19.20 -15.67
N VAL A 104 15.44 19.44 -14.69
CA VAL A 104 14.61 18.41 -14.05
C VAL A 104 13.47 18.06 -15.01
N SER A 105 13.70 17.07 -15.85
CA SER A 105 12.61 16.37 -16.54
C SER A 105 11.90 15.46 -15.52
N VAL A 106 10.71 15.87 -15.09
CA VAL A 106 9.85 15.05 -14.22
C VAL A 106 9.21 13.97 -15.08
N VAL A 107 9.91 12.87 -15.27
CA VAL A 107 9.32 11.64 -15.78
C VAL A 107 8.78 10.88 -14.58
N ALA A 108 7.46 10.74 -14.51
CA ALA A 108 6.81 9.83 -13.58
C ALA A 108 7.25 8.40 -13.90
N ALA A 109 8.35 7.97 -13.29
CA ALA A 109 8.79 6.59 -13.45
C ALA A 109 8.03 5.72 -12.43
N PRO A 110 7.22 4.75 -12.87
CA PRO A 110 6.61 3.75 -11.99
C PRO A 110 7.67 2.82 -11.37
N PHE A 111 8.94 3.00 -11.75
CA PHE A 111 10.07 2.23 -11.25
C PHE A 111 10.97 3.10 -10.38
N ARG A 112 10.94 2.88 -9.08
CA ARG A 112 11.99 3.41 -8.20
C ARG A 112 13.23 2.54 -8.39
N SER A 113 14.32 3.14 -8.86
CA SER A 113 15.63 2.51 -8.77
C SER A 113 16.15 2.75 -7.34
N SER A 114 16.23 1.72 -6.54
CA SER A 114 17.01 1.76 -5.29
C SER A 114 18.47 1.45 -5.61
N ILE A 115 19.41 1.92 -4.76
CA ILE A 115 20.82 1.56 -4.87
C ILE A 115 21.01 0.03 -4.82
N GLU A 116 20.09 -0.67 -4.14
CA GLU A 116 20.14 -2.12 -3.96
C GLU A 116 19.56 -2.91 -5.15
N SER A 117 18.67 -2.31 -5.96
CA SER A 117 18.08 -2.98 -7.14
C SER A 117 17.64 -1.96 -8.19
N PRO A 118 18.56 -1.42 -9.00
CA PRO A 118 18.27 -0.29 -9.88
C PRO A 118 17.38 -0.63 -11.09
N ILE A 119 17.21 -1.91 -11.46
CA ILE A 119 16.71 -2.29 -12.80
C ILE A 119 15.38 -3.05 -12.77
N ALA A 120 15.00 -3.70 -11.66
CA ALA A 120 13.91 -4.69 -11.68
C ALA A 120 12.93 -4.60 -10.50
N MET A 121 12.87 -3.45 -9.82
CA MET A 121 11.95 -3.23 -8.72
C MET A 121 10.74 -2.41 -9.17
N ARG A 122 9.55 -2.85 -8.79
CA ARG A 122 8.30 -2.10 -8.90
C ARG A 122 7.68 -1.92 -7.52
N VAL A 123 7.28 -0.71 -7.18
CA VAL A 123 6.54 -0.42 -5.96
C VAL A 123 5.05 -0.44 -6.29
N ILE A 124 4.30 -1.31 -5.61
CA ILE A 124 2.86 -1.45 -5.74
C ILE A 124 2.24 -0.74 -4.54
N GLY A 125 1.55 0.35 -4.77
CA GLY A 125 0.87 1.11 -3.74
C GLY A 125 -0.53 0.57 -3.46
N VAL A 126 -1.11 1.00 -2.34
CA VAL A 126 -2.47 0.60 -1.91
C VAL A 126 -3.52 0.93 -2.96
N GLN A 127 -3.40 2.05 -3.69
CA GLN A 127 -4.33 2.40 -4.77
C GLN A 127 -4.36 1.39 -5.89
N GLU A 128 -3.20 0.88 -6.28
CA GLU A 128 -3.10 -0.13 -7.33
C GLU A 128 -3.76 -1.43 -6.90
N ILE A 129 -3.60 -1.80 -5.61
CA ILE A 129 -4.26 -2.98 -5.03
C ILE A 129 -5.78 -2.79 -4.97
N GLU A 130 -6.27 -1.63 -4.53
CA GLU A 130 -7.70 -1.38 -4.36
C GLU A 130 -8.45 -1.17 -5.68
N LYS A 131 -7.81 -0.51 -6.65
CA LYS A 131 -8.44 -0.13 -7.93
C LYS A 131 -8.24 -1.15 -9.05
N SER A 132 -7.42 -2.18 -8.84
CA SER A 132 -7.16 -3.19 -9.86
C SER A 132 -8.44 -4.00 -10.15
N PRO A 133 -8.97 -3.97 -11.39
CA PRO A 133 -10.19 -4.65 -11.73
C PRO A 133 -10.07 -6.16 -11.53
N GLY A 134 -11.02 -6.78 -10.83
CA GLY A 134 -11.04 -8.23 -10.61
C GLY A 134 -10.05 -8.76 -9.59
N ALA A 135 -9.16 -7.91 -9.05
CA ALA A 135 -8.16 -8.34 -8.08
C ALA A 135 -8.76 -8.65 -6.71
N ASN A 136 -9.95 -8.13 -6.39
CA ASN A 136 -10.60 -8.32 -5.09
C ASN A 136 -9.65 -8.04 -3.91
N ARG A 137 -8.84 -6.98 -4.03
CA ARG A 137 -7.84 -6.56 -3.03
C ARG A 137 -6.73 -7.60 -2.75
N ASP A 138 -6.55 -8.58 -3.62
CA ASP A 138 -5.53 -9.60 -3.53
C ASP A 138 -4.31 -9.21 -4.39
N ILE A 139 -3.15 -9.10 -3.76
CA ILE A 139 -1.91 -8.69 -4.42
C ILE A 139 -1.50 -9.68 -5.53
N SER A 140 -1.74 -10.98 -5.34
CA SER A 140 -1.41 -11.98 -6.35
C SER A 140 -2.15 -11.71 -7.66
N LYS A 141 -3.42 -11.31 -7.57
CA LYS A 141 -4.23 -10.95 -8.75
C LYS A 141 -3.82 -9.63 -9.38
N VAL A 142 -3.40 -8.65 -8.56
CA VAL A 142 -2.86 -7.39 -9.08
C VAL A 142 -1.62 -7.65 -9.92
N VAL A 143 -0.70 -8.44 -9.40
CA VAL A 143 0.59 -8.73 -10.05
C VAL A 143 0.42 -9.55 -11.34
N ASN A 144 -0.63 -10.35 -11.45
CA ASN A 144 -0.94 -11.09 -12.69
C ASN A 144 -1.16 -10.19 -13.91
N SER A 145 -1.47 -8.92 -13.71
CA SER A 145 -1.59 -7.94 -14.81
C SER A 145 -0.25 -7.40 -15.31
N PHE A 146 0.87 -7.72 -14.63
CA PHE A 146 2.17 -7.14 -14.94
C PHE A 146 2.92 -7.91 -16.06
N PRO A 147 3.72 -7.21 -16.85
CA PRO A 147 4.56 -7.85 -17.86
C PRO A 147 5.50 -8.88 -17.24
N GLY A 148 5.59 -10.05 -17.86
CA GLY A 148 6.46 -11.15 -17.41
C GLY A 148 5.90 -11.97 -16.24
N VAL A 149 4.66 -11.72 -15.85
CA VAL A 149 3.93 -12.53 -14.88
C VAL A 149 2.87 -13.34 -15.61
N ALA A 150 2.78 -14.61 -15.28
CA ALA A 150 1.73 -15.51 -15.74
C ALA A 150 1.09 -16.19 -14.54
N SER A 151 -0.20 -16.43 -14.62
CA SER A 151 -0.87 -17.35 -13.69
C SER A 151 -0.61 -18.78 -14.13
N ALA A 152 -0.38 -19.68 -13.19
CA ALA A 152 -0.41 -21.09 -13.51
C ALA A 152 -1.80 -21.46 -14.05
N VAL A 153 -1.85 -21.94 -15.30
CA VAL A 153 -3.09 -22.38 -15.91
C VAL A 153 -3.51 -23.70 -15.27
N GLY A 154 -4.32 -23.63 -14.22
CA GLY A 154 -4.88 -24.78 -13.54
C GLY A 154 -6.13 -24.33 -12.77
N ASN A 155 -7.18 -25.06 -12.89
CA ASN A 155 -8.44 -25.10 -12.10
C ASN A 155 -9.16 -23.78 -11.74
N GLY A 156 -8.70 -22.60 -12.13
CA GLY A 156 -9.35 -21.31 -11.82
C GLY A 156 -9.36 -20.92 -10.34
N TYR A 157 -8.82 -21.75 -9.44
CA TYR A 157 -8.86 -21.55 -7.97
C TYR A 157 -7.50 -21.27 -7.35
N SER A 158 -6.43 -21.20 -8.14
CA SER A 158 -5.09 -20.93 -7.65
C SER A 158 -4.61 -19.54 -8.11
N ASN A 159 -4.02 -18.79 -7.18
CA ASN A 159 -3.33 -17.54 -7.46
C ASN A 159 -1.82 -17.76 -7.63
N ASP A 160 -1.42 -18.93 -8.11
CA ASP A 160 -0.01 -19.24 -8.36
C ASP A 160 0.61 -18.27 -9.36
N LEU A 161 1.76 -17.72 -8.95
CA LEU A 161 2.51 -16.73 -9.72
C LEU A 161 3.72 -17.38 -10.38
N MET A 162 3.75 -17.38 -11.71
CA MET A 162 4.91 -17.71 -12.52
C MET A 162 5.54 -16.44 -13.06
N ILE A 163 6.76 -16.13 -12.62
CA ILE A 163 7.41 -14.88 -12.95
C ILE A 163 8.65 -15.15 -13.77
N ARG A 164 8.71 -14.55 -14.98
CA ARG A 164 9.81 -14.74 -15.94
C ARG A 164 10.15 -16.21 -16.22
N GLY A 165 9.14 -17.07 -16.23
CA GLY A 165 9.30 -18.51 -16.50
C GLY A 165 9.70 -19.35 -15.29
N GLY A 166 9.89 -18.73 -14.13
CA GLY A 166 10.10 -19.47 -12.88
C GLY A 166 8.81 -20.01 -12.29
N GLY A 167 8.92 -21.10 -11.53
CA GLY A 167 7.79 -21.76 -10.88
C GLY A 167 7.28 -21.03 -9.63
N PRO A 168 6.06 -21.38 -9.16
CA PRO A 168 5.47 -20.76 -7.98
C PRO A 168 6.30 -20.87 -6.71
N SER A 169 7.03 -21.98 -6.53
CA SER A 169 7.90 -22.23 -5.36
C SER A 169 9.21 -21.43 -5.38
N GLU A 170 9.53 -20.78 -6.49
CA GLU A 170 10.75 -19.98 -6.66
C GLU A 170 10.59 -18.52 -6.22
N ASN A 171 9.38 -18.12 -5.91
CA ASN A 171 9.07 -16.81 -5.37
C ASN A 171 9.33 -16.76 -3.86
N LYS A 172 9.79 -15.62 -3.38
CA LYS A 172 10.00 -15.37 -1.95
C LYS A 172 9.16 -14.20 -1.48
N PHE A 173 8.63 -14.34 -0.29
CA PHE A 173 7.74 -13.37 0.32
C PHE A 173 8.30 -12.90 1.67
N PHE A 174 8.33 -11.60 1.87
CA PHE A 174 8.78 -10.98 3.12
C PHE A 174 7.69 -10.05 3.64
N LEU A 175 7.45 -10.09 4.94
CA LEU A 175 6.52 -9.21 5.64
C LEU A 175 7.30 -8.42 6.69
N ASP A 176 7.43 -7.11 6.49
CA ASP A 176 8.28 -6.22 7.33
C ASP A 176 9.70 -6.78 7.56
N GLY A 177 10.26 -7.44 6.54
CA GLY A 177 11.62 -7.99 6.58
C GLY A 177 11.73 -9.45 7.04
N VAL A 178 10.65 -10.07 7.50
CA VAL A 178 10.60 -11.47 7.89
C VAL A 178 10.10 -12.31 6.72
N GLU A 179 10.83 -13.38 6.37
CA GLU A 179 10.39 -14.31 5.32
C GLU A 179 9.13 -15.09 5.77
N ILE A 180 8.11 -15.11 4.92
CA ILE A 180 6.89 -15.89 5.12
C ILE A 180 6.75 -16.93 4.01
N PRO A 181 6.20 -18.12 4.30
CA PRO A 181 6.21 -19.24 3.36
C PRO A 181 5.30 -19.03 2.14
N ASN A 182 4.19 -18.34 2.31
CA ASN A 182 3.22 -18.04 1.25
C ASN A 182 2.38 -16.82 1.62
N ILE A 183 1.62 -16.32 0.64
CA ILE A 183 0.77 -15.12 0.78
C ILE A 183 -0.72 -15.41 0.56
N ASN A 184 -1.09 -16.67 0.38
CA ASN A 184 -2.48 -17.07 0.12
C ASN A 184 -2.95 -18.17 1.07
N HIS A 185 -4.21 -18.10 1.47
CA HIS A 185 -4.90 -19.19 2.15
C HIS A 185 -5.08 -20.40 1.21
N PHE A 186 -5.10 -21.61 1.77
CA PHE A 186 -5.31 -22.86 1.05
C PHE A 186 -4.24 -23.15 -0.03
N SER A 187 -3.03 -22.62 0.15
CA SER A 187 -1.92 -22.98 -0.72
C SER A 187 -1.52 -24.44 -0.54
N THR A 188 -1.22 -25.13 -1.63
CA THR A 188 -0.72 -26.50 -1.63
C THR A 188 0.80 -26.52 -1.54
N GLN A 189 1.39 -27.66 -1.20
CA GLN A 189 2.84 -27.78 -1.13
C GLN A 189 3.47 -27.52 -2.51
N GLY A 190 4.49 -26.67 -2.55
CA GLY A 190 5.17 -26.27 -3.80
C GLY A 190 4.44 -25.20 -4.61
N ALA A 191 3.28 -24.76 -4.16
CA ALA A 191 2.53 -23.64 -4.74
C ALA A 191 2.74 -22.36 -3.92
N SER A 192 2.69 -21.20 -4.56
CA SER A 192 2.68 -19.90 -3.89
C SER A 192 1.26 -19.36 -3.69
N GLY A 193 0.27 -19.98 -4.31
CA GLY A 193 -1.08 -19.48 -4.43
C GLY A 193 -2.17 -20.38 -3.93
N GLY A 194 -3.17 -19.79 -3.34
CA GLY A 194 -4.51 -20.29 -3.06
C GLY A 194 -5.52 -19.26 -3.55
N PRO A 195 -6.82 -19.50 -3.38
CA PRO A 195 -7.85 -18.62 -3.96
C PRO A 195 -7.92 -17.23 -3.34
N VAL A 196 -7.35 -16.99 -2.16
CA VAL A 196 -7.49 -15.76 -1.39
C VAL A 196 -6.20 -15.40 -0.66
N GLY A 197 -5.83 -14.12 -0.71
CA GLY A 197 -4.65 -13.61 -0.01
C GLY A 197 -4.78 -13.64 1.52
N ILE A 198 -3.68 -14.04 2.19
CA ILE A 198 -3.58 -14.00 3.66
C ILE A 198 -3.48 -12.56 4.14
N ILE A 199 -2.67 -11.73 3.48
CA ILE A 199 -2.39 -10.37 3.94
C ILE A 199 -3.58 -9.47 3.60
N ASP A 200 -4.13 -8.81 4.63
CA ASP A 200 -5.20 -7.84 4.42
C ASP A 200 -4.65 -6.58 3.75
N ALA A 201 -5.26 -6.19 2.63
CA ALA A 201 -4.87 -4.97 1.90
C ALA A 201 -4.96 -3.70 2.76
N ASP A 202 -5.82 -3.66 3.79
CA ASP A 202 -5.94 -2.53 4.70
C ASP A 202 -4.74 -2.36 5.63
N LEU A 203 -3.94 -3.40 5.78
CA LEU A 203 -2.70 -3.36 6.55
C LEU A 203 -1.48 -2.98 5.69
N ILE A 204 -1.56 -3.12 4.37
CA ILE A 204 -0.43 -2.90 3.47
C ILE A 204 -0.20 -1.40 3.28
N ARG A 205 1.03 -0.95 3.43
CA ARG A 205 1.51 0.37 3.03
C ARG A 205 1.96 0.37 1.57
N GLU A 206 2.85 -0.55 1.24
CA GLU A 206 3.39 -0.75 -0.10
C GLU A 206 3.96 -2.17 -0.23
N VAL A 207 4.09 -2.63 -1.46
CA VAL A 207 4.76 -3.89 -1.79
C VAL A 207 5.87 -3.60 -2.76
N ASN A 208 7.11 -3.91 -2.38
CA ASN A 208 8.25 -3.86 -3.27
C ASN A 208 8.36 -5.20 -4.01
N PHE A 209 8.09 -5.17 -5.29
CA PHE A 209 8.11 -6.34 -6.16
C PHE A 209 9.36 -6.35 -7.02
N TYR A 210 10.20 -7.36 -6.82
CA TYR A 210 11.44 -7.57 -7.56
C TYR A 210 11.28 -8.75 -8.52
N THR A 211 11.55 -8.52 -9.80
CA THR A 211 11.47 -9.57 -10.85
C THR A 211 12.86 -10.06 -11.30
N GLY A 212 13.90 -9.73 -10.58
CA GLY A 212 15.31 -10.06 -10.82
C GLY A 212 16.20 -9.03 -10.13
N ALA A 213 17.51 -9.23 -10.10
CA ALA A 213 18.46 -8.37 -9.40
C ALA A 213 18.03 -8.10 -7.95
N PHE A 214 17.89 -9.16 -7.18
CA PHE A 214 17.44 -9.09 -5.79
C PHE A 214 18.47 -8.39 -4.90
N PRO A 215 18.02 -7.60 -3.90
CA PRO A 215 18.92 -7.09 -2.87
C PRO A 215 19.63 -8.23 -2.14
N VAL A 216 20.86 -8.01 -1.71
CA VAL A 216 21.64 -9.00 -0.93
C VAL A 216 20.91 -9.44 0.33
N SER A 217 20.13 -8.53 0.92
CA SER A 217 19.29 -8.80 2.09
C SER A 217 18.08 -9.73 1.81
N ARG A 218 17.78 -10.00 0.53
CA ARG A 218 16.67 -10.83 0.06
C ARG A 218 17.17 -12.02 -0.78
N GLY A 219 18.20 -12.68 -0.31
CA GLY A 219 18.81 -13.83 -0.96
C GLY A 219 17.89 -15.05 -1.04
N ASN A 220 18.37 -16.11 -1.71
CA ASN A 220 17.70 -17.40 -1.84
C ASN A 220 16.36 -17.34 -2.63
N ALA A 221 16.19 -16.35 -3.49
CA ALA A 221 15.11 -16.24 -4.45
C ALA A 221 15.61 -16.60 -5.85
N LEU A 222 14.80 -17.29 -6.65
CA LEU A 222 15.17 -17.68 -8.01
C LEU A 222 14.37 -16.90 -9.06
N SER A 223 13.07 -16.63 -8.78
CA SER A 223 12.16 -16.01 -9.73
C SER A 223 11.78 -14.58 -9.34
N SER A 224 11.24 -14.40 -8.15
CA SER A 224 10.85 -13.07 -7.67
C SER A 224 10.94 -12.93 -6.15
N VAL A 225 10.92 -11.66 -5.70
CA VAL A 225 10.79 -11.29 -4.29
C VAL A 225 9.66 -10.28 -4.13
N PHE A 226 8.80 -10.54 -3.17
CA PHE A 226 7.77 -9.62 -2.69
C PHE A 226 8.13 -9.18 -1.27
N ASP A 227 8.35 -7.90 -1.07
CA ASP A 227 8.63 -7.33 0.24
C ASP A 227 7.48 -6.41 0.66
N PHE A 228 6.60 -6.94 1.50
CA PHE A 228 5.43 -6.25 2.03
C PHE A 228 5.84 -5.35 3.19
N LYS A 229 5.46 -4.11 3.10
CA LYS A 229 5.56 -3.14 4.19
C LYS A 229 4.18 -2.85 4.74
N LEU A 230 3.99 -3.13 6.01
CA LEU A 230 2.73 -2.85 6.68
C LEU A 230 2.65 -1.39 7.12
N LEU A 231 1.42 -0.91 7.24
CA LEU A 231 1.12 0.36 7.90
C LEU A 231 1.46 0.28 9.38
N ASP A 232 1.82 1.41 9.95
CA ASP A 232 1.92 1.58 11.39
C ASP A 232 0.62 2.11 11.97
N GLY A 233 0.41 1.93 13.25
CA GLY A 233 -0.70 2.53 13.98
C GLY A 233 -0.56 4.06 14.04
N THR A 234 -1.63 4.74 14.43
CA THR A 234 -1.67 6.20 14.54
C THR A 234 -1.51 6.63 16.00
N PRO A 235 -0.58 7.56 16.30
CA PRO A 235 -0.35 8.00 17.68
C PRO A 235 -1.47 8.89 18.25
N ASP A 236 -2.23 9.58 17.39
CA ASP A 236 -3.13 10.66 17.81
C ASP A 236 -4.60 10.26 17.89
N LYS A 237 -5.03 9.25 17.15
CA LYS A 237 -6.46 8.89 17.01
C LYS A 237 -6.68 7.40 16.85
N TYR A 238 -7.83 6.95 17.33
CA TYR A 238 -8.34 5.61 17.00
C TYR A 238 -9.16 5.68 15.72
N THR A 239 -8.91 4.76 14.80
CA THR A 239 -9.69 4.64 13.57
C THR A 239 -10.19 3.20 13.41
N PHE A 240 -11.43 3.09 12.96
CA PHE A 240 -12.08 1.82 12.66
C PHE A 240 -12.53 1.82 11.21
N LYS A 241 -12.27 0.74 10.50
CA LYS A 241 -12.72 0.53 9.13
C LYS A 241 -13.42 -0.81 9.04
N GLY A 242 -14.70 -0.80 8.68
CA GLY A 242 -15.44 -1.98 8.29
C GLY A 242 -15.38 -2.14 6.78
N THR A 243 -15.06 -3.33 6.30
CA THR A 243 -15.02 -3.66 4.87
C THR A 243 -15.94 -4.84 4.59
N VAL A 244 -16.81 -4.67 3.59
CA VAL A 244 -17.62 -5.73 3.02
C VAL A 244 -17.11 -5.97 1.62
N GLY A 245 -16.34 -7.03 1.43
CA GLY A 245 -15.78 -7.43 0.13
C GLY A 245 -16.68 -8.42 -0.61
N ALA A 246 -16.25 -8.87 -1.78
CA ALA A 246 -16.98 -9.88 -2.55
C ALA A 246 -16.92 -11.28 -1.89
N SER A 247 -15.94 -11.54 -1.03
CA SER A 247 -15.67 -12.85 -0.45
C SER A 247 -15.53 -12.85 1.07
N GLU A 248 -15.46 -11.67 1.69
CA GLU A 248 -15.11 -11.52 3.10
C GLU A 248 -15.71 -10.28 3.76
N LEU A 249 -15.83 -10.37 5.07
CA LEU A 249 -16.04 -9.24 5.96
C LEU A 249 -14.74 -8.97 6.71
N ALA A 250 -14.35 -7.72 6.81
CA ALA A 250 -13.16 -7.33 7.57
C ALA A 250 -13.47 -6.17 8.51
N LEU A 251 -12.81 -6.18 9.67
CA LEU A 251 -12.81 -5.08 10.62
C LEU A 251 -11.36 -4.74 10.96
N THR A 252 -10.94 -3.54 10.60
CA THR A 252 -9.60 -3.05 10.87
C THR A 252 -9.66 -1.91 11.87
N SER A 253 -8.80 -1.95 12.89
CA SER A 253 -8.62 -0.88 13.87
C SER A 253 -7.16 -0.48 13.93
N LYS A 254 -6.89 0.81 14.04
CA LYS A 254 -5.56 1.35 14.30
C LYS A 254 -5.62 2.49 15.31
N GLY A 255 -4.58 2.60 16.10
CA GLY A 255 -4.51 3.59 17.18
C GLY A 255 -3.24 3.45 17.96
N HIS A 256 -3.29 3.90 19.23
CA HIS A 256 -2.16 3.86 20.14
C HIS A 256 -2.52 3.19 21.47
N ILE A 257 -1.49 2.68 22.14
CA ILE A 257 -1.57 2.14 23.50
C ILE A 257 -0.62 2.98 24.36
N GLY A 258 -1.18 3.88 25.19
CA GLY A 258 -0.37 4.88 25.89
C GLY A 258 0.30 5.86 24.94
N ASN A 259 1.43 6.44 25.34
CA ASN A 259 2.10 7.52 24.60
C ASN A 259 3.26 7.06 23.69
N LYS A 260 3.61 5.78 23.71
CA LYS A 260 4.84 5.28 23.04
C LYS A 260 4.60 4.11 22.10
N THR A 261 3.42 3.55 22.10
CA THR A 261 3.12 2.33 21.36
C THR A 261 1.92 2.56 20.45
N THR A 262 2.04 2.23 19.19
CA THR A 262 0.94 2.24 18.24
C THR A 262 0.57 0.82 17.84
N TYR A 263 -0.66 0.60 17.41
CA TYR A 263 -1.13 -0.68 16.94
C TYR A 263 -1.97 -0.57 15.68
N ILE A 264 -1.94 -1.61 14.89
CA ILE A 264 -2.92 -1.87 13.85
C ILE A 264 -3.34 -3.34 13.94
N VAL A 265 -4.63 -3.59 13.88
CA VAL A 265 -5.22 -4.93 13.93
C VAL A 265 -6.31 -5.06 12.89
N SER A 266 -6.36 -6.21 12.23
CA SER A 266 -7.45 -6.59 11.32
C SER A 266 -7.95 -7.98 11.67
N VAL A 267 -9.25 -8.15 11.62
CA VAL A 267 -9.92 -9.46 11.75
C VAL A 267 -10.80 -9.62 10.53
N ARG A 268 -10.64 -10.77 9.84
CA ARG A 268 -11.41 -11.10 8.64
C ARG A 268 -12.14 -12.42 8.79
N GLN A 269 -13.35 -12.47 8.24
CA GLN A 269 -14.19 -13.66 8.14
C GLN A 269 -14.64 -13.84 6.70
N SER A 270 -14.32 -14.98 6.12
CA SER A 270 -14.76 -15.38 4.78
C SER A 270 -16.20 -15.88 4.78
N TYR A 271 -16.93 -15.56 3.72
CA TYR A 271 -18.20 -16.18 3.35
C TYR A 271 -18.17 -16.85 1.97
N LEU A 272 -16.99 -17.12 1.43
CA LEU A 272 -16.78 -17.83 0.15
C LEU A 272 -17.56 -19.16 0.10
N GLN A 273 -17.71 -19.83 1.24
CA GLN A 273 -18.49 -21.07 1.33
C GLN A 273 -19.92 -20.89 0.80
N LEU A 274 -20.59 -19.76 1.10
CA LEU A 274 -21.94 -19.47 0.60
C LEU A 274 -21.95 -19.33 -0.92
N LEU A 275 -21.00 -18.58 -1.47
CA LEU A 275 -20.88 -18.36 -2.91
C LEU A 275 -20.58 -19.66 -3.65
N PHE A 276 -19.67 -20.47 -3.13
CA PHE A 276 -19.25 -21.72 -3.76
C PHE A 276 -20.35 -22.80 -3.68
N SER A 277 -21.15 -22.82 -2.60
CA SER A 277 -22.30 -23.71 -2.51
C SER A 277 -23.41 -23.37 -3.49
N LEU A 278 -23.60 -22.06 -3.80
CA LEU A 278 -24.57 -21.60 -4.81
C LEU A 278 -24.13 -21.95 -6.25
N LEU A 279 -22.83 -22.15 -6.45
CA LEU A 279 -22.24 -22.51 -7.75
C LEU A 279 -21.97 -23.99 -7.90
N ASP A 280 -22.47 -24.84 -6.98
CA ASP A 280 -22.25 -26.30 -6.92
C ASP A 280 -20.78 -26.69 -7.05
N MET A 281 -19.89 -25.91 -6.40
CA MET A 281 -18.46 -26.14 -6.44
C MET A 281 -18.06 -27.25 -5.47
N PRO A 282 -17.14 -28.16 -5.86
CA PRO A 282 -16.73 -29.28 -5.03
C PRO A 282 -15.90 -28.89 -3.80
N PHE A 283 -15.51 -27.64 -3.70
CA PHE A 283 -14.64 -27.10 -2.66
C PHE A 283 -15.31 -25.90 -1.98
N LEU A 284 -15.42 -25.94 -0.65
CA LEU A 284 -16.09 -24.91 0.16
C LEU A 284 -15.08 -24.20 1.07
N PRO A 285 -14.34 -23.20 0.56
CA PRO A 285 -13.31 -22.52 1.34
C PRO A 285 -13.92 -21.68 2.45
N ARG A 286 -13.38 -21.82 3.65
CA ARG A 286 -13.73 -20.99 4.79
C ARG A 286 -12.48 -20.65 5.57
N TYR A 287 -12.29 -19.38 5.88
CA TYR A 287 -11.22 -18.93 6.75
C TYR A 287 -11.70 -17.83 7.69
N THR A 288 -11.02 -17.74 8.80
CA THR A 288 -11.06 -16.62 9.74
C THR A 288 -9.62 -16.32 10.07
N ASP A 289 -9.19 -15.09 9.90
CA ASP A 289 -7.85 -14.68 10.28
C ASP A 289 -7.85 -13.39 11.12
N ALA A 290 -6.80 -13.23 11.88
CA ALA A 290 -6.52 -12.02 12.64
C ALA A 290 -5.06 -11.67 12.46
N GLN A 291 -4.79 -10.42 12.12
CA GLN A 291 -3.45 -9.89 11.87
C GLN A 291 -3.26 -8.64 12.72
N PHE A 292 -2.08 -8.50 13.29
CA PHE A 292 -1.78 -7.34 14.12
C PHE A 292 -0.31 -6.95 14.00
N LYS A 293 -0.05 -5.66 14.19
CA LYS A 293 1.30 -5.08 14.32
C LYS A 293 1.27 -4.08 15.48
N VAL A 294 2.31 -4.15 16.29
CA VAL A 294 2.50 -3.26 17.45
C VAL A 294 3.88 -2.63 17.38
#